data_83260024280cc6949f12e4d53a7b937b
#
_entry.id   83260024280cc6949f12e4d53a7b937b
#
_cell.length_a   1.000
_cell.length_b   1.000
_cell.length_c   1.000
_cell.angle_alpha   90.00
_cell.angle_beta   90.00
_cell.angle_gamma   90.00
#
_symmetry.space_group_name_H-M   'P 1'
#
loop_
_entity.id
_entity.type
_entity.pdbx_description
1 polymer ?
#
loop_
_entity_poly.entity_id
_entity_poly.type
_entity_poly.pdbx_seq_one_letter_code
_entity_poly.pdbx_strand_id
1 'polypeptide(L)'
;MKELQDASHEDCMVYTHLNEFFVMLENKNSFVRTRGLVLIAENAIWDEKGIIDRFFDSYLQHITDEKPITARQCIKLLPTIAKHKPELKKRMADALHVADLSCYKESMRPLVENDIENVLAQIQE
;
A
#
# COMPACT_ATOMS: atom_id res chain seq x y z
N MET A 1 18.24 -5.78 -2.81
CA MET A 1 19.59 -5.26 -2.56
C MET A 1 20.29 -6.07 -1.50
N LYS A 2 21.54 -6.38 -1.78
CA LYS A 2 22.30 -7.21 -0.87
C LYS A 2 22.48 -6.60 0.51
N GLU A 3 22.73 -5.29 0.56
CA GLU A 3 22.87 -4.58 1.82
C GLU A 3 21.64 -4.70 2.69
N LEU A 4 20.46 -4.59 2.11
CA LEU A 4 19.22 -4.73 2.87
C LEU A 4 18.97 -6.17 3.27
N GLN A 5 19.36 -7.12 2.43
CA GLN A 5 19.24 -8.53 2.77
C GLN A 5 20.19 -8.90 3.90
N ASP A 6 21.42 -8.41 3.82
CA ASP A 6 22.39 -8.61 4.87
C ASP A 6 21.96 -7.89 6.14
N ALA A 7 21.31 -6.74 5.98
CA ALA A 7 20.79 -5.96 7.09
C ALA A 7 19.54 -6.59 7.72
N SER A 8 19.07 -7.72 7.20
CA SER A 8 18.08 -8.48 7.93
C SER A 8 18.61 -8.90 9.28
N HIS A 9 19.92 -8.92 9.42
CA HIS A 9 20.59 -9.07 10.69
C HIS A 9 20.56 -7.79 11.49
N GLU A 10 20.27 -6.68 10.84
CA GLU A 10 20.23 -5.36 11.43
C GLU A 10 18.82 -4.81 11.25
N ASP A 11 17.89 -5.38 12.01
CA ASP A 11 16.46 -5.05 11.91
C ASP A 11 16.21 -3.55 11.91
N CYS A 12 16.98 -2.79 12.70
CA CYS A 12 16.76 -1.36 12.82
C CYS A 12 16.93 -0.62 11.48
N MET A 13 17.78 -1.13 10.60
CA MET A 13 18.02 -0.50 9.31
C MET A 13 16.80 -0.64 8.38
N VAL A 14 16.22 -1.84 8.34
CA VAL A 14 15.00 -2.09 7.56
C VAL A 14 13.85 -1.23 8.09
N TYR A 15 13.68 -1.17 9.41
CA TYR A 15 12.57 -0.41 9.99
C TYR A 15 12.74 1.09 9.84
N THR A 16 13.98 1.58 9.85
CA THR A 16 14.24 2.99 9.57
C THR A 16 13.79 3.33 8.15
N HIS A 17 14.09 2.47 7.19
CA HIS A 17 13.67 2.69 5.81
C HIS A 17 12.15 2.59 5.65
N LEU A 18 11.50 1.64 6.33
CA LEU A 18 10.04 1.55 6.29
C LEU A 18 9.40 2.83 6.81
N ASN A 19 9.92 3.38 7.90
CA ASN A 19 9.42 4.65 8.41
C ASN A 19 9.56 5.77 7.37
N GLU A 20 10.70 5.81 6.67
CA GLU A 20 10.92 6.79 5.60
C GLU A 20 9.92 6.60 4.46
N PHE A 21 9.61 5.35 4.10
CA PHE A 21 8.65 5.08 3.04
C PHE A 21 7.26 5.59 3.42
N PHE A 22 6.86 5.43 4.69
CA PHE A 22 5.59 5.98 5.15
C PHE A 22 5.59 7.52 5.13
N VAL A 23 6.72 8.15 5.42
CA VAL A 23 6.84 9.60 5.30
C VAL A 23 6.64 10.04 3.85
N MET A 24 7.12 9.26 2.89
CA MET A 24 6.93 9.56 1.48
C MET A 24 5.45 9.65 1.08
N LEU A 25 4.57 8.94 1.79
CA LEU A 25 3.14 8.97 1.51
C LEU A 25 2.50 10.34 1.81
N GLU A 26 3.17 11.15 2.61
CA GLU A 26 2.69 12.50 2.93
C GLU A 26 3.22 13.56 1.98
N ASN A 27 4.03 13.18 1.01
CA ASN A 27 4.62 14.14 0.07
C ASN A 27 3.56 14.71 -0.87
N LYS A 28 3.71 15.98 -1.22
CA LYS A 28 2.79 16.65 -2.15
C LYS A 28 2.93 16.13 -3.57
N ASN A 29 4.09 15.58 -3.92
CA ASN A 29 4.35 15.04 -5.25
C ASN A 29 3.82 13.61 -5.33
N SER A 30 2.87 13.37 -6.24
CA SER A 30 2.25 12.06 -6.39
C SER A 30 3.22 10.96 -6.83
N PHE A 31 4.28 11.32 -7.55
CA PHE A 31 5.30 10.34 -7.92
C PHE A 31 6.06 9.84 -6.71
N VAL A 32 6.33 10.72 -5.73
CA VAL A 32 6.97 10.32 -4.48
C VAL A 32 6.02 9.44 -3.67
N ARG A 33 4.75 9.80 -3.58
CA ARG A 33 3.76 8.98 -2.88
C ARG A 33 3.65 7.59 -3.50
N THR A 34 3.57 7.52 -4.83
CA THR A 34 3.48 6.24 -5.54
C THR A 34 4.71 5.38 -5.26
N ARG A 35 5.90 5.97 -5.29
CA ARG A 35 7.13 5.25 -4.99
C ARG A 35 7.13 4.73 -3.56
N GLY A 36 6.64 5.53 -2.62
CA GLY A 36 6.51 5.09 -1.23
C GLY A 36 5.62 3.87 -1.09
N LEU A 37 4.48 3.86 -1.78
CA LEU A 37 3.57 2.72 -1.78
C LEU A 37 4.26 1.46 -2.30
N VAL A 38 4.98 1.58 -3.42
CA VAL A 38 5.69 0.46 -4.02
C VAL A 38 6.76 -0.09 -3.06
N LEU A 39 7.54 0.81 -2.45
CA LEU A 39 8.61 0.41 -1.54
C LEU A 39 8.05 -0.30 -0.30
N ILE A 40 6.93 0.18 0.23
CA ILE A 40 6.29 -0.47 1.37
C ILE A 40 5.86 -1.89 0.99
N ALA A 41 5.21 -2.04 -0.17
CA ALA A 41 4.74 -3.35 -0.61
C ALA A 41 5.90 -4.32 -0.86
N GLU A 42 6.97 -3.84 -1.49
CA GLU A 42 8.13 -4.68 -1.78
C GLU A 42 8.86 -5.12 -0.53
N ASN A 43 8.78 -4.34 0.55
CA ASN A 43 9.48 -4.64 1.79
C ASN A 43 8.58 -5.28 2.85
N ALA A 44 7.34 -5.63 2.51
CA ALA A 44 6.43 -6.27 3.45
C ALA A 44 6.99 -7.58 4.01
N ILE A 45 7.72 -8.33 3.18
CA ILE A 45 8.33 -9.60 3.60
C ILE A 45 9.36 -9.42 4.73
N TRP A 46 9.96 -8.23 4.84
CA TRP A 46 11.00 -7.95 5.83
C TRP A 46 10.47 -7.34 7.13
N ASP A 47 9.17 -7.07 7.19
CA ASP A 47 8.58 -6.35 8.32
C ASP A 47 8.18 -7.29 9.45
N GLU A 48 9.16 -7.80 10.17
CA GLU A 48 8.94 -8.74 11.27
C GLU A 48 8.31 -8.08 12.49
N LYS A 49 8.54 -6.79 12.70
CA LYS A 49 8.02 -6.07 13.89
C LYS A 49 6.66 -5.43 13.68
N GLY A 50 6.10 -5.57 12.48
CA GLY A 50 4.77 -5.05 12.20
C GLY A 50 4.70 -3.53 12.05
N ILE A 51 5.73 -2.92 11.48
CA ILE A 51 5.71 -1.48 11.19
C ILE A 51 4.59 -1.17 10.19
N ILE A 52 4.44 -2.00 9.16
CA ILE A 52 3.38 -1.84 8.17
C ILE A 52 2.02 -1.97 8.85
N ASP A 53 1.87 -2.97 9.73
CA ASP A 53 0.62 -3.17 10.48
C ASP A 53 0.26 -1.94 11.30
N ARG A 54 1.26 -1.35 11.97
CA ARG A 54 1.06 -0.20 12.85
C ARG A 54 0.62 1.03 12.08
N PHE A 55 1.19 1.27 10.89
CA PHE A 55 0.93 2.48 10.11
C PHE A 55 0.05 2.21 8.88
N PHE A 56 -0.60 1.05 8.84
CA PHE A 56 -1.33 0.63 7.65
C PHE A 56 -2.47 1.59 7.28
N ASP A 57 -3.07 2.25 8.25
CA ASP A 57 -4.11 3.23 7.95
C ASP A 57 -3.59 4.35 7.05
N SER A 58 -2.34 4.76 7.23
CA SER A 58 -1.71 5.76 6.36
C SER A 58 -1.61 5.25 4.93
N TYR A 59 -1.29 3.97 4.76
CA TYR A 59 -1.26 3.34 3.43
C TYR A 59 -2.66 3.32 2.82
N LEU A 60 -3.65 2.87 3.58
CA LEU A 60 -5.02 2.70 3.08
C LEU A 60 -5.68 4.02 2.67
N GLN A 61 -5.26 5.14 3.23
CA GLN A 61 -5.77 6.45 2.83
C GLN A 61 -5.55 6.71 1.35
N HIS A 62 -4.54 6.11 0.75
CA HIS A 62 -4.20 6.33 -0.65
C HIS A 62 -5.03 5.50 -1.63
N ILE A 63 -5.93 4.66 -1.12
CA ILE A 63 -6.95 4.00 -1.96
C ILE A 63 -7.79 5.07 -2.66
N THR A 64 -8.00 6.20 -2.00
CA THR A 64 -8.72 7.33 -2.55
C THR A 64 -7.81 8.56 -2.69
N ASP A 65 -6.57 8.33 -3.09
CA ASP A 65 -5.61 9.42 -3.32
C ASP A 65 -6.16 10.41 -4.34
N GLU A 66 -5.83 11.69 -4.18
CA GLU A 66 -6.31 12.72 -5.09
C GLU A 66 -5.87 12.49 -6.54
N LYS A 67 -4.79 11.75 -6.75
CA LYS A 67 -4.32 11.37 -8.09
C LYS A 67 -4.75 9.93 -8.37
N PRO A 68 -5.61 9.72 -9.38
CA PRO A 68 -6.14 8.38 -9.65
C PRO A 68 -5.05 7.35 -9.97
N ILE A 69 -3.95 7.76 -10.61
CA ILE A 69 -2.86 6.82 -10.91
C ILE A 69 -2.25 6.31 -9.61
N THR A 70 -2.04 7.20 -8.63
CA THR A 70 -1.52 6.81 -7.32
C THR A 70 -2.50 5.91 -6.59
N ALA A 71 -3.80 6.23 -6.62
CA ALA A 71 -4.84 5.42 -6.00
C ALA A 71 -4.86 4.02 -6.61
N ARG A 72 -4.81 3.92 -7.94
CA ARG A 72 -4.80 2.62 -8.61
C ARG A 72 -3.59 1.80 -8.22
N GLN A 73 -2.43 2.43 -8.11
CA GLN A 73 -1.21 1.72 -7.70
C GLN A 73 -1.33 1.22 -6.26
N CYS A 74 -1.86 2.04 -5.37
CA CYS A 74 -2.11 1.64 -3.98
C CYS A 74 -2.98 0.39 -3.93
N ILE A 75 -4.08 0.38 -4.68
CA ILE A 75 -5.01 -0.75 -4.70
C ILE A 75 -4.34 -2.00 -5.27
N LYS A 76 -3.63 -1.86 -6.38
CA LYS A 76 -3.02 -3.00 -7.06
C LYS A 76 -1.90 -3.65 -6.27
N LEU A 77 -1.28 -2.94 -5.34
CA LEU A 77 -0.20 -3.48 -4.51
C LEU A 77 -0.71 -4.25 -3.28
N LEU A 78 -2.01 -4.12 -2.96
CA LEU A 78 -2.56 -4.78 -1.78
C LEU A 78 -2.37 -6.30 -1.78
N PRO A 79 -2.57 -7.02 -2.89
CA PRO A 79 -2.32 -8.46 -2.89
C PRO A 79 -0.87 -8.83 -2.54
N THR A 80 0.09 -8.02 -2.93
CA THR A 80 1.49 -8.25 -2.60
C THR A 80 1.70 -8.16 -1.09
N ILE A 81 1.11 -7.15 -0.45
CA ILE A 81 1.18 -7.00 1.01
C ILE A 81 0.44 -8.16 1.68
N ALA A 82 -0.74 -8.53 1.18
CA ALA A 82 -1.54 -9.60 1.74
C ALA A 82 -0.82 -10.94 1.69
N LYS A 83 0.01 -11.15 0.68
CA LYS A 83 0.79 -12.38 0.56
C LYS A 83 1.70 -12.60 1.77
N HIS A 84 2.27 -11.52 2.28
CA HIS A 84 3.20 -11.56 3.41
C HIS A 84 2.52 -11.24 4.74
N LYS A 85 1.36 -10.58 4.71
CA LYS A 85 0.63 -10.17 5.89
C LYS A 85 -0.86 -10.47 5.73
N PRO A 86 -1.23 -11.76 5.71
CA PRO A 86 -2.63 -12.15 5.50
C PRO A 86 -3.57 -11.62 6.58
N GLU A 87 -3.06 -11.31 7.75
CA GLU A 87 -3.86 -10.74 8.83
C GLU A 87 -4.41 -9.35 8.49
N LEU A 88 -3.85 -8.67 7.48
CA LEU A 88 -4.32 -7.37 7.04
C LEU A 88 -5.43 -7.43 6.00
N LYS A 89 -5.77 -8.63 5.50
CA LYS A 89 -6.77 -8.78 4.45
C LYS A 89 -8.13 -8.18 4.82
N LYS A 90 -8.56 -8.35 6.06
CA LYS A 90 -9.84 -7.80 6.48
C LYS A 90 -9.83 -6.28 6.45
N ARG A 91 -8.75 -5.68 6.93
CA ARG A 91 -8.61 -4.22 6.89
C ARG A 91 -8.59 -3.70 5.46
N MET A 92 -7.92 -4.43 4.57
CA MET A 92 -7.91 -4.09 3.15
C MET A 92 -9.31 -4.13 2.55
N ALA A 93 -10.03 -5.22 2.78
CA ALA A 93 -11.38 -5.40 2.24
C ALA A 93 -12.33 -4.33 2.78
N ASP A 94 -12.28 -4.05 4.09
CA ASP A 94 -13.13 -3.03 4.69
C ASP A 94 -12.86 -1.66 4.05
N ALA A 95 -11.59 -1.31 3.86
CA ALA A 95 -11.23 -0.03 3.26
C ALA A 95 -11.68 0.06 1.80
N LEU A 96 -11.57 -1.03 1.05
CA LEU A 96 -11.98 -1.06 -0.35
C LEU A 96 -13.51 -0.94 -0.50
N HIS A 97 -14.26 -1.56 0.41
CA HIS A 97 -15.72 -1.50 0.37
C HIS A 97 -16.27 -0.10 0.67
N VAL A 98 -15.57 0.68 1.50
CA VAL A 98 -16.05 2.01 1.89
C VAL A 98 -15.41 3.14 1.08
N ALA A 99 -14.56 2.80 0.10
CA ALA A 99 -13.85 3.80 -0.69
C ALA A 99 -14.83 4.69 -1.46
N ASP A 100 -14.68 6.00 -1.30
CA ASP A 100 -15.50 6.99 -2.00
C ASP A 100 -14.76 7.47 -3.25
N LEU A 101 -15.25 7.10 -4.41
CA LEU A 101 -14.63 7.41 -5.69
C LEU A 101 -15.23 8.65 -6.36
N SER A 102 -16.09 9.38 -5.66
CA SER A 102 -16.78 10.53 -6.24
C SER A 102 -15.82 11.66 -6.63
N CYS A 103 -14.62 11.68 -6.07
CA CYS A 103 -13.62 12.69 -6.41
C CYS A 103 -13.00 12.48 -7.79
N TYR A 104 -13.18 11.30 -8.39
CA TYR A 104 -12.58 10.99 -9.69
C TYR A 104 -13.52 11.29 -10.83
N LYS A 105 -12.94 11.66 -11.99
CA LYS A 105 -13.71 11.90 -13.21
C LYS A 105 -14.39 10.62 -13.65
N GLU A 106 -15.51 10.76 -14.37
CA GLU A 106 -16.27 9.62 -14.88
C GLU A 106 -15.42 8.66 -15.71
N SER A 107 -14.40 9.18 -16.42
CA SER A 107 -13.53 8.35 -17.22
C SER A 107 -12.59 7.49 -16.38
N MET A 108 -12.29 7.91 -15.16
CA MET A 108 -11.36 7.19 -14.28
C MET A 108 -12.06 6.29 -13.27
N ARG A 109 -13.28 6.65 -12.85
CA ARG A 109 -14.01 5.91 -11.83
C ARG A 109 -14.16 4.42 -12.16
N PRO A 110 -14.59 4.03 -13.37
CA PRO A 110 -14.74 2.60 -13.69
C PRO A 110 -13.41 1.85 -13.60
N LEU A 111 -12.29 2.50 -13.91
CA LEU A 111 -10.99 1.87 -13.83
C LEU A 111 -10.62 1.56 -12.38
N VAL A 112 -10.87 2.52 -11.48
CA VAL A 112 -10.59 2.33 -10.06
C VAL A 112 -11.53 1.28 -9.47
N GLU A 113 -12.81 1.32 -9.83
CA GLU A 113 -13.79 0.33 -9.38
C GLU A 113 -13.36 -1.08 -9.79
N ASN A 114 -12.92 -1.21 -11.04
CA ASN A 114 -12.47 -2.50 -11.56
C ASN A 114 -11.24 -3.00 -10.81
N ASP A 115 -10.29 -2.11 -10.50
CA ASP A 115 -9.13 -2.46 -9.71
C ASP A 115 -9.55 -2.96 -8.32
N ILE A 116 -10.50 -2.30 -7.68
CA ILE A 116 -11.01 -2.69 -6.38
C ILE A 116 -11.64 -4.09 -6.45
N GLU A 117 -12.50 -4.34 -7.44
CA GLU A 117 -13.14 -5.63 -7.60
C GLU A 117 -12.12 -6.75 -7.80
N ASN A 118 -11.12 -6.51 -8.64
CA ASN A 118 -10.08 -7.50 -8.91
C ASN A 118 -9.27 -7.82 -7.66
N VAL A 119 -8.91 -6.79 -6.89
CA VAL A 119 -8.14 -6.98 -5.67
C VAL A 119 -8.97 -7.70 -4.61
N LEU A 120 -10.24 -7.33 -4.45
CA LEU A 120 -11.12 -8.01 -3.50
C LEU A 120 -11.22 -9.50 -3.82
N ALA A 121 -11.34 -9.84 -5.11
CA ALA A 121 -11.38 -11.25 -5.51
C ALA A 121 -10.09 -11.97 -5.13
N GLN A 122 -8.96 -11.30 -5.25
CA GLN A 122 -7.66 -11.90 -4.94
C GLN A 122 -7.42 -12.09 -3.43
N ILE A 123 -7.80 -11.10 -2.63
CA ILE A 123 -7.50 -11.14 -1.20
C ILE A 123 -8.55 -11.89 -0.38
N GLN A 124 -9.74 -12.10 -0.92
CA GLN A 124 -10.82 -12.81 -0.22
C GLN A 124 -10.80 -14.33 -0.44
N GLU A 125 -9.89 -14.80 -1.24
CA GLU A 125 -9.74 -16.24 -1.45
C GLU A 125 -9.19 -16.97 -0.23
#